data_e3457c02744840b7defc5a613601c4bb
#
_entry.id   e3457c02744840b7defc5a613601c4bb
#
_cell.length_a   1.000
_cell.length_b   1.000
_cell.length_c   1.000
_cell.angle_alpha   90.00
_cell.angle_beta   90.00
_cell.angle_gamma   90.00
#
_symmetry.space_group_name_H-M   'P 1'
#
loop_
_entity.id
_entity.type
_entity.pdbx_description
1 polymer ?
#
loop_
_entity_poly.entity_id
_entity_poly.type
_entity_poly.pdbx_seq_one_letter_code
_entity_poly.pdbx_strand_id
1 'polypeptide(L)'
;MERRAFLKLAAAGAALVAGGQVATMLGLLERVSASDLPATGPGAAHQWVFIIDLRRCDGCGECTTACQTEHFLPADQEWIRVYRLTDASGGDYFLPVMCQMCERPPCVQVCPVTATYRTDDGPIAIDQSICIGCRMCMAACPYGVRTFNWDEPVAVPEEARHDGPDLQIPQVQGTVGKCDNCAHLAREGDLPACVSKCGMEAVYMGDLVTD
;
A
#
# COMPACT_ATOMS: atom_id res chain seq x y z
N MET A 1 13.11 -17.03 -44.56
CA MET A 1 12.18 -15.99 -45.04
C MET A 1 12.97 -15.03 -45.87
N GLU A 2 12.58 -14.85 -47.14
CA GLU A 2 13.25 -13.92 -48.04
C GLU A 2 13.02 -12.45 -47.57
N ARG A 3 14.06 -11.61 -47.66
CA ARG A 3 13.99 -10.16 -47.31
C ARG A 3 12.81 -9.43 -47.96
N ARG A 4 12.45 -9.83 -49.22
CA ARG A 4 11.31 -9.26 -49.96
C ARG A 4 9.95 -9.62 -49.35
N ALA A 5 9.81 -10.80 -48.76
CA ALA A 5 8.56 -11.21 -48.10
C ALA A 5 8.35 -10.44 -46.78
N PHE A 6 9.43 -10.23 -46.03
CA PHE A 6 9.39 -9.42 -44.80
C PHE A 6 9.03 -7.95 -45.07
N LEU A 7 9.61 -7.34 -46.12
CA LEU A 7 9.29 -5.96 -46.47
C LEU A 7 7.85 -5.79 -46.97
N LYS A 8 7.30 -6.79 -47.67
CA LYS A 8 5.88 -6.78 -48.08
C LYS A 8 4.95 -6.91 -46.91
N LEU A 9 5.24 -7.74 -45.92
CA LEU A 9 4.49 -7.86 -44.68
C LEU A 9 4.57 -6.57 -43.84
N ALA A 10 5.77 -5.97 -43.72
CA ALA A 10 5.96 -4.70 -43.02
C ALA A 10 5.20 -3.54 -43.70
N ALA A 11 5.18 -3.49 -45.04
CA ALA A 11 4.43 -2.49 -45.79
C ALA A 11 2.92 -2.68 -45.66
N ALA A 12 2.42 -3.92 -45.64
CA ALA A 12 1.01 -4.23 -45.40
C ALA A 12 0.59 -3.88 -43.96
N GLY A 13 1.44 -4.12 -42.99
CA GLY A 13 1.23 -3.70 -41.62
C GLY A 13 1.16 -2.17 -41.47
N ALA A 14 2.08 -1.43 -42.12
CA ALA A 14 2.08 0.02 -42.12
C ALA A 14 0.83 0.62 -42.83
N ALA A 15 0.32 -0.01 -43.90
CA ALA A 15 -0.89 0.43 -44.58
C ALA A 15 -2.16 0.21 -43.74
N LEU A 16 -2.21 -0.85 -42.92
CA LEU A 16 -3.30 -1.09 -41.96
C LEU A 16 -3.29 -0.06 -40.82
N VAL A 17 -2.11 0.38 -40.41
CA VAL A 17 -1.94 1.45 -39.41
C VAL A 17 -2.33 2.84 -39.96
N ALA A 18 -2.04 3.11 -41.24
CA ALA A 18 -2.41 4.37 -41.87
C ALA A 18 -3.92 4.44 -42.32
N GLY A 19 -4.62 3.32 -42.40
CA GLY A 19 -5.98 3.20 -42.92
C GLY A 19 -7.10 3.35 -41.90
N GLY A 20 -6.93 4.04 -40.81
CA GLY A 20 -8.04 4.43 -39.87
C GLY A 20 -8.61 3.29 -39.00
N GLN A 21 -8.16 2.06 -39.15
CA GLN A 21 -8.63 0.94 -38.29
C GLN A 21 -7.88 0.91 -36.93
N VAL A 22 -6.82 1.68 -36.79
CA VAL A 22 -6.14 1.91 -35.48
C VAL A 22 -7.06 2.69 -34.53
N ALA A 23 -7.95 3.53 -35.04
CA ALA A 23 -8.94 4.25 -34.24
C ALA A 23 -9.92 3.31 -33.53
N THR A 24 -10.27 2.16 -34.14
CA THR A 24 -11.19 1.17 -33.54
C THR A 24 -10.48 0.26 -32.53
N MET A 25 -9.21 -0.06 -32.74
CA MET A 25 -8.42 -0.77 -31.72
C MET A 25 -8.02 0.13 -30.55
N LEU A 26 -7.80 1.42 -30.78
CA LEU A 26 -7.60 2.42 -29.73
C LEU A 26 -8.91 2.78 -29.00
N GLY A 27 -10.06 2.58 -29.61
CA GLY A 27 -11.36 2.68 -28.93
C GLY A 27 -11.67 1.51 -28.00
N LEU A 28 -11.01 0.34 -28.19
CA LEU A 28 -11.04 -0.78 -27.25
C LEU A 28 -10.06 -0.58 -26.07
N LEU A 29 -9.12 0.34 -26.20
CA LEU A 29 -8.42 0.97 -25.09
C LEU A 29 -9.26 2.19 -24.66
N GLU A 30 -10.54 1.99 -24.31
CA GLU A 30 -11.19 2.93 -23.41
C GLU A 30 -10.20 3.14 -22.27
N ARG A 31 -9.71 4.35 -22.19
CA ARG A 31 -8.90 4.77 -21.06
C ARG A 31 -9.79 4.55 -19.85
N VAL A 32 -9.60 3.42 -19.17
CA VAL A 32 -10.07 3.30 -17.79
C VAL A 32 -9.38 4.46 -17.09
N SER A 33 -10.08 5.59 -17.07
CA SER A 33 -9.60 6.76 -16.34
C SER A 33 -9.49 6.32 -14.89
N ALA A 34 -8.48 6.77 -14.18
CA ALA A 34 -8.42 6.55 -12.73
C ALA A 34 -9.69 7.06 -12.01
N SER A 35 -10.51 7.89 -12.72
CA SER A 35 -11.84 8.32 -12.27
C SER A 35 -12.93 7.24 -12.42
N ASP A 36 -12.72 6.21 -13.22
CA ASP A 36 -13.73 5.17 -13.50
C ASP A 36 -13.60 3.94 -12.59
N LEU A 37 -12.52 3.89 -11.78
CA LEU A 37 -12.40 2.94 -10.71
C LEU A 37 -13.29 3.41 -9.55
N PRO A 38 -14.20 2.57 -9.04
CA PRO A 38 -15.00 2.95 -7.88
C PRO A 38 -14.08 3.39 -6.75
N ALA A 39 -14.31 4.59 -6.25
CA ALA A 39 -13.48 5.23 -5.22
C ALA A 39 -13.50 4.42 -3.92
N THR A 40 -14.67 3.89 -3.60
CA THR A 40 -14.91 2.82 -2.62
C THR A 40 -15.75 1.78 -3.32
N GLY A 41 -15.43 0.49 -3.17
CA GLY A 41 -16.37 -0.53 -3.62
C GLY A 41 -17.75 -0.24 -3.00
N PRO A 42 -18.86 -0.31 -3.77
CA PRO A 42 -20.17 -0.12 -3.19
C PRO A 42 -20.37 -1.18 -2.11
N GLY A 43 -20.36 -0.74 -0.83
CA GLY A 43 -20.60 -1.59 0.31
C GLY A 43 -19.38 -1.98 1.14
N ALA A 44 -18.29 -1.21 1.15
CA ALA A 44 -17.28 -1.37 2.19
C ALA A 44 -17.99 -1.21 3.55
N ALA A 45 -17.94 -2.25 4.37
CA ALA A 45 -18.59 -2.25 5.69
C ALA A 45 -18.01 -1.17 6.62
N HIS A 46 -16.78 -0.75 6.35
CA HIS A 46 -16.00 0.19 7.16
C HIS A 46 -15.22 1.16 6.29
N GLN A 47 -15.04 2.37 6.81
CA GLN A 47 -14.14 3.38 6.24
C GLN A 47 -13.19 3.88 7.34
N TRP A 48 -12.16 3.10 7.56
CA TRP A 48 -11.15 3.37 8.58
C TRP A 48 -10.32 4.61 8.26
N VAL A 49 -10.17 5.48 9.25
CA VAL A 49 -9.34 6.68 9.16
C VAL A 49 -8.40 6.78 10.35
N PHE A 50 -7.18 7.27 10.09
CA PHE A 50 -6.29 7.74 11.13
C PHE A 50 -6.34 9.25 11.22
N ILE A 51 -6.39 9.76 12.44
CA ILE A 51 -6.26 11.18 12.74
C ILE A 51 -5.01 11.36 13.60
N ILE A 52 -4.15 12.30 13.22
CA ILE A 52 -2.91 12.59 13.95
C ILE A 52 -2.97 14.04 14.42
N ASP A 53 -3.00 14.27 15.74
CA ASP A 53 -2.86 15.60 16.32
C ASP A 53 -1.37 15.96 16.43
N LEU A 54 -0.89 16.74 15.47
CA LEU A 54 0.52 17.15 15.39
C LEU A 54 0.94 18.04 16.56
N ARG A 55 -0.01 18.66 17.27
CA ARG A 55 0.29 19.50 18.46
C ARG A 55 0.62 18.66 19.68
N ARG A 56 0.15 17.41 19.71
CA ARG A 56 0.37 16.46 20.80
C ARG A 56 1.57 15.53 20.54
N CYS A 57 1.93 15.35 19.28
CA CYS A 57 3.04 14.46 18.91
C CYS A 57 4.37 15.10 19.29
N ASP A 58 5.11 14.45 20.17
CA ASP A 58 6.46 14.86 20.63
C ASP A 58 7.60 14.14 19.89
N GLY A 59 7.25 13.22 18.98
CA GLY A 59 8.23 12.48 18.19
C GLY A 59 8.89 11.30 18.89
N CYS A 60 8.33 10.79 19.99
CA CYS A 60 8.93 9.72 20.81
C CYS A 60 9.22 8.42 20.05
N GLY A 61 8.51 8.14 18.92
CA GLY A 61 8.70 6.92 18.13
C GLY A 61 8.04 5.66 18.71
N GLU A 62 7.29 5.76 19.80
CA GLU A 62 6.59 4.60 20.39
C GLU A 62 5.63 3.93 19.40
N CYS A 63 4.98 4.69 18.52
CA CYS A 63 4.13 4.14 17.45
C CYS A 63 4.92 3.27 16.46
N THR A 64 6.17 3.64 16.15
CA THR A 64 7.07 2.84 15.30
C THR A 64 7.43 1.53 16.00
N THR A 65 7.87 1.61 17.25
CA THR A 65 8.26 0.45 18.07
C THR A 65 7.07 -0.49 18.29
N ALA A 66 5.88 0.05 18.57
CA ALA A 66 4.68 -0.73 18.74
C ALA A 66 4.30 -1.50 17.45
N CYS A 67 4.40 -0.83 16.29
CA CYS A 67 4.18 -1.45 14.99
C CYS A 67 5.20 -2.56 14.69
N GLN A 68 6.49 -2.32 14.98
CA GLN A 68 7.54 -3.33 14.82
C GLN A 68 7.30 -4.55 15.71
N THR A 69 6.87 -4.34 16.95
CA THR A 69 6.57 -5.42 17.90
C THR A 69 5.37 -6.24 17.45
N GLU A 70 4.28 -5.58 17.06
CA GLU A 70 3.02 -6.23 16.63
C GLU A 70 3.22 -7.10 15.39
N HIS A 71 3.98 -6.58 14.42
CA HIS A 71 4.17 -7.25 13.13
C HIS A 71 5.49 -8.01 13.00
N PHE A 72 6.25 -8.12 14.09
CA PHE A 72 7.57 -8.78 14.12
C PHE A 72 8.49 -8.26 13.01
N LEU A 73 8.56 -6.94 12.86
CA LEU A 73 9.41 -6.32 11.85
C LEU A 73 10.86 -6.24 12.34
N PRO A 74 11.84 -6.39 11.44
CA PRO A 74 13.23 -6.07 11.76
C PRO A 74 13.38 -4.61 12.22
N ALA A 75 14.36 -4.33 13.08
CA ALA A 75 14.56 -3.00 13.66
C ALA A 75 14.87 -1.89 12.64
N ASP A 76 15.37 -2.26 11.46
CA ASP A 76 15.64 -1.36 10.34
C ASP A 76 14.43 -1.15 9.41
N GLN A 77 13.31 -1.87 9.64
CA GLN A 77 12.07 -1.71 8.90
C GLN A 77 11.04 -0.93 9.72
N GLU A 78 10.61 0.18 9.16
CA GLU A 78 9.61 1.05 9.76
C GLU A 78 8.40 1.19 8.82
N TRP A 79 7.24 0.70 9.24
CA TRP A 79 5.98 0.94 8.56
C TRP A 79 5.33 2.26 8.96
N ILE A 80 5.76 2.82 10.10
CA ILE A 80 5.46 4.17 10.56
C ILE A 80 6.79 4.87 10.78
N ARG A 81 6.99 6.01 10.10
CA ARG A 81 8.17 6.85 10.26
C ARG A 81 7.77 8.18 10.85
N VAL A 82 8.47 8.61 11.88
CA VAL A 82 8.23 9.91 12.51
C VAL A 82 9.26 10.90 11.98
N TYR A 83 8.80 11.87 11.20
CA TYR A 83 9.64 12.93 10.66
C TYR A 83 9.62 14.15 11.58
N ARG A 84 10.78 14.71 11.88
CA ARG A 84 10.91 16.04 12.47
C ARG A 84 10.90 17.06 11.34
N LEU A 85 9.97 17.98 11.39
CA LEU A 85 9.78 19.04 10.41
C LEU A 85 9.81 20.39 11.11
N THR A 86 10.17 21.44 10.37
CA THR A 86 10.18 22.82 10.88
C THR A 86 9.17 23.63 10.11
N ASP A 87 8.29 24.32 10.79
CA ASP A 87 7.29 25.20 10.18
C ASP A 87 7.89 26.54 9.69
N ALA A 88 7.08 27.35 9.02
CA ALA A 88 7.52 28.63 8.47
C ALA A 88 7.93 29.65 9.57
N SER A 89 7.51 29.46 10.81
CA SER A 89 7.88 30.30 11.97
C SER A 89 9.15 29.86 12.66
N GLY A 90 9.74 28.73 12.26
CA GLY A 90 10.92 28.11 12.87
C GLY A 90 10.60 27.17 14.03
N GLY A 91 9.33 26.84 14.24
CA GLY A 91 8.89 25.86 15.24
C GLY A 91 9.02 24.44 14.72
N ASP A 92 9.52 23.53 15.54
CA ASP A 92 9.60 22.11 15.20
C ASP A 92 8.29 21.39 15.53
N TYR A 93 7.89 20.46 14.65
CA TYR A 93 6.79 19.54 14.88
C TYR A 93 7.14 18.15 14.34
N PHE A 94 6.40 17.15 14.77
CA PHE A 94 6.62 15.77 14.36
C PHE A 94 5.45 15.22 13.57
N LEU A 95 5.77 14.51 12.48
CA LEU A 95 4.78 13.94 11.58
C LEU A 95 4.98 12.43 11.45
N PRO A 96 4.18 11.61 12.12
CA PRO A 96 4.11 10.19 11.85
C PRO A 96 3.53 9.94 10.45
N VAL A 97 4.24 9.20 9.61
CA VAL A 97 3.82 8.86 8.25
C VAL A 97 3.74 7.35 8.11
N MET A 98 2.55 6.87 7.75
CA MET A 98 2.23 5.47 7.51
C MET A 98 1.46 5.30 6.20
N CYS A 99 1.00 4.09 5.87
CA CYS A 99 0.16 3.89 4.69
C CYS A 99 -1.13 4.69 4.83
N GLN A 100 -1.43 5.50 3.80
CA GLN A 100 -2.59 6.40 3.78
C GLN A 100 -3.88 5.70 3.32
N MET A 101 -3.88 4.39 3.15
CA MET A 101 -5.03 3.60 2.67
C MET A 101 -5.79 4.28 1.52
N CYS A 102 -5.05 4.85 0.57
CA CYS A 102 -5.53 5.73 -0.49
C CYS A 102 -6.83 5.23 -1.13
N GLU A 103 -7.78 6.13 -1.37
CA GLU A 103 -9.01 5.83 -2.08
C GLU A 103 -8.75 5.30 -3.49
N ARG A 104 -7.81 5.92 -4.20
CA ARG A 104 -7.32 5.49 -5.52
C ARG A 104 -5.85 5.07 -5.43
N PRO A 105 -5.57 3.85 -4.96
CA PRO A 105 -4.22 3.45 -4.61
C PRO A 105 -3.37 3.16 -5.86
N PRO A 106 -2.38 4.01 -6.19
CA PRO A 106 -1.51 3.77 -7.36
C PRO A 106 -0.72 2.47 -7.22
N CYS A 107 -0.44 2.05 -6.02
CA CYS A 107 0.28 0.81 -5.74
C CYS A 107 -0.52 -0.46 -6.11
N VAL A 108 -1.84 -0.42 -6.07
CA VAL A 108 -2.72 -1.51 -6.56
C VAL A 108 -2.69 -1.54 -8.09
N GLN A 109 -2.79 -0.36 -8.72
CA GLN A 109 -2.85 -0.25 -10.18
C GLN A 109 -1.60 -0.76 -10.90
N VAL A 110 -0.42 -0.61 -10.27
CA VAL A 110 0.86 -1.01 -10.88
C VAL A 110 1.28 -2.44 -10.54
N CYS A 111 0.52 -3.17 -9.73
CA CYS A 111 0.89 -4.52 -9.34
C CYS A 111 0.61 -5.53 -10.47
N PRO A 112 1.64 -6.12 -11.12
CA PRO A 112 1.44 -6.97 -12.29
C PRO A 112 0.80 -8.33 -11.95
N VAL A 113 0.87 -8.73 -10.67
CA VAL A 113 0.35 -10.02 -10.18
C VAL A 113 -0.82 -9.83 -9.22
N THR A 114 -1.35 -8.61 -9.09
CA THR A 114 -2.47 -8.26 -8.19
C THR A 114 -2.24 -8.60 -6.71
N ALA A 115 -0.98 -8.82 -6.29
CA ALA A 115 -0.63 -9.07 -4.90
C ALA A 115 -1.01 -7.91 -3.96
N THR A 116 -1.02 -6.67 -4.46
CA THR A 116 -1.53 -5.51 -3.73
C THR A 116 -2.96 -5.25 -4.15
N TYR A 117 -3.87 -5.26 -3.21
CA TYR A 117 -5.32 -5.13 -3.47
C TYR A 117 -6.02 -4.40 -2.32
N ARG A 118 -7.29 -4.06 -2.51
CA ARG A 118 -8.17 -3.57 -1.45
C ARG A 118 -8.96 -4.74 -0.89
N THR A 119 -8.99 -4.87 0.43
CA THR A 119 -9.84 -5.84 1.13
C THR A 119 -11.29 -5.39 1.13
N ASP A 120 -12.21 -6.31 1.37
CA ASP A 120 -13.67 -6.01 1.39
C ASP A 120 -14.05 -5.04 2.52
N ASP A 121 -13.27 -5.01 3.60
CA ASP A 121 -13.42 -4.10 4.74
C ASP A 121 -12.63 -2.78 4.59
N GLY A 122 -12.01 -2.54 3.42
CA GLY A 122 -11.48 -1.25 3.01
C GLY A 122 -9.97 -1.08 2.99
N PRO A 123 -9.16 -1.63 3.89
CA PRO A 123 -7.71 -1.51 3.89
C PRO A 123 -7.04 -1.99 2.60
N ILE A 124 -5.87 -1.43 2.31
CA ILE A 124 -5.02 -1.94 1.23
C ILE A 124 -4.10 -3.01 1.81
N ALA A 125 -4.20 -4.23 1.32
CA ALA A 125 -3.38 -5.36 1.71
C ALA A 125 -2.30 -5.71 0.68
N ILE A 126 -1.41 -6.63 1.05
CA ILE A 126 -0.46 -7.28 0.15
C ILE A 126 -0.47 -8.78 0.46
N ASP A 127 -0.92 -9.56 -0.47
CA ASP A 127 -0.74 -11.01 -0.43
C ASP A 127 0.73 -11.33 -0.78
N GLN A 128 1.51 -11.66 0.25
CA GLN A 128 2.93 -11.95 0.07
C GLN A 128 3.17 -13.33 -0.56
N SER A 129 2.19 -14.22 -0.56
CA SER A 129 2.31 -15.54 -1.17
C SER A 129 2.40 -15.47 -2.71
N ILE A 130 1.80 -14.44 -3.32
CA ILE A 130 1.83 -14.20 -4.77
C ILE A 130 2.71 -13.00 -5.15
N CYS A 131 3.27 -12.27 -4.17
CA CYS A 131 4.14 -11.12 -4.42
C CYS A 131 5.47 -11.57 -5.03
N ILE A 132 5.79 -11.07 -6.23
CA ILE A 132 7.05 -11.37 -6.93
C ILE A 132 8.20 -10.40 -6.60
N GLY A 133 8.01 -9.48 -5.66
CA GLY A 133 9.06 -8.55 -5.21
C GLY A 133 9.53 -7.55 -6.27
N CYS A 134 8.75 -7.26 -7.30
CA CYS A 134 9.14 -6.36 -8.40
C CYS A 134 9.29 -4.88 -7.98
N ARG A 135 8.83 -4.49 -6.78
CA ARG A 135 8.92 -3.17 -6.16
C ARG A 135 8.24 -2.03 -6.93
N MET A 136 7.47 -2.31 -7.98
CA MET A 136 6.71 -1.30 -8.71
C MET A 136 5.78 -0.49 -7.79
N CYS A 137 5.16 -1.16 -6.81
CA CYS A 137 4.28 -0.53 -5.82
C CYS A 137 5.03 0.41 -4.85
N MET A 138 6.33 0.18 -4.62
CA MET A 138 7.18 1.11 -3.84
C MET A 138 7.45 2.38 -4.63
N ALA A 139 7.82 2.24 -5.92
CA ALA A 139 8.06 3.38 -6.82
C ALA A 139 6.79 4.21 -7.06
N ALA A 140 5.62 3.57 -7.08
CA ALA A 140 4.34 4.24 -7.29
C ALA A 140 3.78 4.92 -6.02
N CYS A 141 4.30 4.59 -4.83
CA CYS A 141 3.80 5.16 -3.58
C CYS A 141 4.34 6.59 -3.37
N PRO A 142 3.48 7.63 -3.39
CA PRO A 142 3.96 9.01 -3.22
C PRO A 142 4.45 9.29 -1.79
N TYR A 143 4.10 8.44 -0.83
CA TYR A 143 4.46 8.60 0.59
C TYR A 143 5.72 7.81 0.97
N GLY A 144 6.22 6.92 0.11
CA GLY A 144 7.40 6.11 0.37
C GLY A 144 7.27 5.13 1.57
N VAL A 145 6.06 4.74 1.92
CA VAL A 145 5.74 3.95 3.13
C VAL A 145 5.73 2.44 2.91
N ARG A 146 6.30 1.98 1.80
CA ARG A 146 6.47 0.55 1.53
C ARG A 146 7.90 0.15 1.76
N THR A 147 8.10 -0.97 2.42
CA THR A 147 9.42 -1.56 2.70
C THR A 147 9.60 -2.84 1.88
N PHE A 148 10.83 -3.21 1.64
CA PHE A 148 11.16 -4.46 0.97
C PHE A 148 11.86 -5.39 1.96
N ASN A 149 11.44 -6.63 2.03
CA ASN A 149 11.98 -7.65 2.93
C ASN A 149 13.24 -8.25 2.32
N TRP A 150 14.40 -7.65 2.59
CA TRP A 150 15.68 -8.09 2.04
C TRP A 150 16.22 -9.33 2.72
N ASP A 151 16.11 -9.37 4.03
CA ASP A 151 16.72 -10.35 4.89
C ASP A 151 15.73 -11.48 5.26
N GLU A 152 16.25 -12.53 5.85
CA GLU A 152 15.42 -13.55 6.45
C GLU A 152 14.54 -12.95 7.55
N PRO A 153 13.27 -13.43 7.66
CA PRO A 153 12.36 -12.90 8.67
C PRO A 153 12.87 -13.18 10.07
N VAL A 154 12.52 -12.30 11.01
CA VAL A 154 12.79 -12.53 12.42
C VAL A 154 12.05 -13.78 12.93
N ALA A 155 12.60 -14.42 13.95
CA ALA A 155 11.95 -15.56 14.58
C ALA A 155 10.63 -15.11 15.24
N VAL A 156 9.55 -15.81 14.93
CA VAL A 156 8.21 -15.52 15.44
C VAL A 156 7.68 -16.72 16.20
N PRO A 157 7.13 -16.56 17.41
CA PRO A 157 6.44 -17.61 18.14
C PRO A 157 5.31 -18.20 17.29
N GLU A 158 5.05 -19.51 17.46
CA GLU A 158 4.03 -20.21 16.64
C GLU A 158 2.63 -19.60 16.80
N GLU A 159 2.29 -19.17 18.01
CA GLU A 159 1.01 -18.52 18.33
C GLU A 159 0.81 -17.16 17.67
N ALA A 160 1.89 -16.49 17.23
CA ALA A 160 1.84 -15.20 16.56
C ALA A 160 1.97 -15.30 15.03
N ARG A 161 2.04 -16.54 14.51
CA ARG A 161 2.12 -16.76 13.05
C ARG A 161 0.78 -16.52 12.38
N HIS A 162 0.83 -15.83 11.25
CA HIS A 162 -0.29 -15.65 10.35
C HIS A 162 0.16 -15.88 8.91
N ASP A 163 -0.53 -16.76 8.21
CA ASP A 163 -0.31 -17.07 6.80
C ASP A 163 -1.59 -16.76 6.01
N GLY A 164 -1.92 -15.47 5.90
CA GLY A 164 -3.12 -15.00 5.23
C GLY A 164 -2.81 -14.01 4.12
N PRO A 165 -3.75 -13.82 3.18
CA PRO A 165 -3.53 -12.91 2.06
C PRO A 165 -3.46 -11.43 2.47
N ASP A 166 -4.07 -11.05 3.59
CA ASP A 166 -4.14 -9.68 4.11
C ASP A 166 -3.25 -9.44 5.34
N LEU A 167 -2.79 -10.51 5.99
CA LEU A 167 -1.83 -10.48 7.09
C LEU A 167 -0.83 -11.63 6.96
N GLN A 168 0.45 -11.29 6.93
CA GLN A 168 1.54 -12.25 6.89
C GLN A 168 2.53 -11.97 8.01
N ILE A 169 2.66 -12.90 8.95
CA ILE A 169 3.63 -12.89 10.05
C ILE A 169 4.29 -14.28 10.16
N PRO A 170 5.60 -14.39 10.03
CA PRO A 170 6.57 -13.33 9.69
C PRO A 170 6.45 -12.88 8.23
N GLN A 171 7.03 -11.72 7.95
CA GLN A 171 7.10 -11.20 6.59
C GLN A 171 7.93 -12.14 5.70
N VAL A 172 7.55 -12.30 4.43
CA VAL A 172 8.23 -13.20 3.50
C VAL A 172 9.41 -12.48 2.84
N GLN A 173 10.61 -13.08 2.90
CA GLN A 173 11.80 -12.55 2.22
C GLN A 173 11.55 -12.39 0.71
N GLY A 174 12.06 -11.31 0.13
CA GLY A 174 11.90 -11.02 -1.30
C GLY A 174 10.56 -10.39 -1.67
N THR A 175 9.72 -10.08 -0.71
CA THR A 175 8.41 -9.43 -0.92
C THR A 175 8.38 -7.99 -0.40
N VAL A 176 7.27 -7.30 -0.63
CA VAL A 176 7.03 -5.95 -0.11
C VAL A 176 6.10 -6.00 1.09
N GLY A 177 6.45 -5.24 2.14
CA GLY A 177 5.61 -4.99 3.30
C GLY A 177 5.14 -3.53 3.40
N LYS A 178 4.13 -3.28 4.22
CA LYS A 178 3.63 -1.95 4.58
C LYS A 178 2.65 -2.05 5.73
N CYS A 179 2.34 -0.94 6.39
CA CYS A 179 1.24 -0.84 7.34
C CYS A 179 -0.06 -1.43 6.74
N ASP A 180 -0.64 -2.40 7.41
CA ASP A 180 -1.88 -3.11 7.05
C ASP A 180 -3.12 -2.56 7.78
N ASN A 181 -2.94 -1.43 8.51
CA ASN A 181 -3.97 -0.82 9.35
C ASN A 181 -4.26 -1.62 10.64
N CYS A 182 -3.45 -2.62 10.98
CA CYS A 182 -3.75 -3.62 11.99
C CYS A 182 -5.19 -4.15 11.83
N ALA A 183 -5.60 -4.47 10.60
CA ALA A 183 -6.97 -4.86 10.28
C ALA A 183 -7.42 -6.09 11.09
N HIS A 184 -6.49 -6.96 11.47
CA HIS A 184 -6.74 -8.10 12.34
C HIS A 184 -7.24 -7.65 13.73
N LEU A 185 -6.59 -6.64 14.35
CA LEU A 185 -7.02 -6.08 15.64
C LEU A 185 -8.37 -5.34 15.51
N ALA A 186 -8.51 -4.52 14.46
CA ALA A 186 -9.73 -3.76 14.22
C ALA A 186 -10.97 -4.67 14.03
N ARG A 187 -10.81 -5.83 13.37
CA ARG A 187 -11.87 -6.83 13.21
C ARG A 187 -12.29 -7.48 14.52
N GLU A 188 -11.40 -7.52 15.50
CA GLU A 188 -11.67 -8.00 16.87
C GLU A 188 -12.23 -6.90 17.78
N GLY A 189 -12.30 -5.66 17.31
CA GLY A 189 -12.74 -4.49 18.06
C GLY A 189 -11.65 -3.82 18.86
N ASP A 190 -10.38 -4.19 18.60
CA ASP A 190 -9.21 -3.63 19.26
C ASP A 190 -8.60 -2.49 18.44
N LEU A 191 -7.88 -1.59 19.11
CA LEU A 191 -7.18 -0.49 18.49
C LEU A 191 -5.84 -0.96 17.88
N PRO A 192 -5.42 -0.40 16.74
CA PRO A 192 -4.09 -0.62 16.19
C PRO A 192 -2.99 -0.38 17.22
N ALA A 193 -1.93 -1.17 17.17
CA ALA A 193 -0.83 -1.10 18.14
C ALA A 193 -0.24 0.31 18.28
N CYS A 194 -0.11 1.06 17.16
CA CYS A 194 0.39 2.43 17.16
C CYS A 194 -0.56 3.43 17.86
N VAL A 195 -1.86 3.14 17.90
CA VAL A 195 -2.85 3.96 18.61
C VAL A 195 -2.82 3.62 20.08
N SER A 196 -2.94 2.33 20.43
CA SER A 196 -3.00 1.84 21.81
C SER A 196 -1.74 2.16 22.63
N LYS A 197 -0.58 2.29 21.98
CA LYS A 197 0.72 2.58 22.62
C LYS A 197 1.15 4.04 22.52
N CYS A 198 0.33 4.92 21.95
CA CYS A 198 0.64 6.35 21.88
C CYS A 198 0.44 7.02 23.23
N GLY A 199 1.51 7.14 24.02
CA GLY A 199 1.46 7.79 25.35
C GLY A 199 1.05 9.25 25.31
N MET A 200 1.25 9.94 24.18
CA MET A 200 0.84 11.32 23.96
C MET A 200 -0.61 11.45 23.51
N GLU A 201 -1.30 10.33 23.27
CA GLU A 201 -2.65 10.33 22.66
C GLU A 201 -2.72 11.26 21.44
N ALA A 202 -1.72 11.15 20.56
CA ALA A 202 -1.63 11.97 19.34
C ALA A 202 -2.17 11.25 18.11
N VAL A 203 -2.32 9.92 18.16
CA VAL A 203 -2.79 9.09 17.05
C VAL A 203 -4.13 8.47 17.43
N TYR A 204 -5.12 8.65 16.58
CA TYR A 204 -6.47 8.11 16.73
C TYR A 204 -6.83 7.29 15.50
N MET A 205 -7.70 6.32 15.68
CA MET A 205 -8.37 5.60 14.60
C MET A 205 -9.87 5.56 14.86
N GLY A 206 -10.65 5.73 13.81
CA GLY A 206 -12.11 5.62 13.84
C GLY A 206 -12.63 5.10 12.49
N ASP A 207 -13.92 4.83 12.46
CA ASP A 207 -14.64 4.38 11.28
C ASP A 207 -15.68 5.42 10.88
N LEU A 208 -15.51 6.07 9.72
CA LEU A 208 -16.44 7.12 9.25
C LEU A 208 -17.85 6.61 8.93
N VAL A 209 -18.08 5.29 8.95
CA VAL A 209 -19.39 4.69 8.68
C VAL A 209 -20.16 4.45 9.98
N THR A 210 -19.48 4.11 11.07
CA THR A 210 -20.10 3.66 12.32
C THR A 210 -19.89 4.62 13.50
N ASP A 211 -18.92 5.55 13.43
CA ASP A 211 -18.57 6.52 14.49
C ASP A 211 -19.28 7.88 14.34
#